data_04809be2c174bb70d71771ef3cd2a778
#
_entry.id   04809be2c174bb70d71771ef3cd2a778
#
_cell.length_a   1.000
_cell.length_b   1.000
_cell.length_c   1.000
_cell.angle_alpha   90.00
_cell.angle_beta   90.00
_cell.angle_gamma   90.00
#
_symmetry.space_group_name_H-M   'P 1'
#
loop_
_entity.id
_entity.type
_entity.pdbx_description
1 polymer ?
#
loop_
_entity_poly.entity_id
_entity_poly.type
_entity_poly.pdbx_seq_one_letter_code
_entity_poly.pdbx_strand_id
1 'polypeptide(L)'
;DIVSYHDLEQLQQATVLITNYHQLELRQNSRYQIGSVVKAAGLIKEEAAKETPNTMINRAFKSILNKPRVLVINDEAHHCYREKPTEEKLSGEDRKEADENNKAARVWISGLEALAQKIALNGIVDLSATPYFLSGSGYQEGTLFPWVVYDFSLLDALECGVVKIPR
;
A
#
# COMPACT_ATOMS: atom_id res chain seq x y z
N ASP A 1 23.23 -12.75 18.47
CA ASP A 1 21.87 -12.18 18.44
C ASP A 1 21.92 -10.83 17.71
N ILE A 2 21.09 -10.67 16.67
CA ILE A 2 21.07 -9.48 15.82
C ILE A 2 20.34 -8.32 16.51
N VAL A 3 19.47 -8.62 17.45
CA VAL A 3 18.63 -7.64 18.18
C VAL A 3 18.99 -7.67 19.66
N SER A 4 19.18 -6.50 20.26
CA SER A 4 19.47 -6.41 21.70
C SER A 4 18.27 -6.84 22.54
N TYR A 5 18.53 -7.30 23.77
CA TYR A 5 17.45 -7.73 24.68
C TYR A 5 16.46 -6.59 24.99
N HIS A 6 16.99 -5.38 25.10
CA HIS A 6 16.18 -4.18 25.33
C HIS A 6 15.25 -3.87 24.15
N ASP A 7 15.73 -4.03 22.92
CA ASP A 7 14.92 -3.81 21.72
C ASP A 7 13.85 -4.89 21.56
N LEU A 8 14.15 -6.14 21.98
CA LEU A 8 13.15 -7.23 22.02
C LEU A 8 11.99 -6.92 22.96
N GLU A 9 12.26 -6.37 24.15
CA GLU A 9 11.20 -5.95 25.08
C GLU A 9 10.32 -4.85 24.48
N GLN A 10 10.92 -3.89 23.79
CA GLN A 10 10.17 -2.83 23.09
C GLN A 10 9.33 -3.39 21.94
N LEU A 11 9.87 -4.32 21.17
CA LEU A 11 9.14 -4.98 20.07
C LEU A 11 7.95 -5.80 20.58
N GLN A 12 8.05 -6.44 21.74
CA GLN A 12 6.93 -7.17 22.35
C GLN A 12 5.74 -6.26 22.71
N GLN A 13 5.99 -4.96 22.93
CA GLN A 13 4.94 -3.98 23.22
C GLN A 13 4.40 -3.30 21.93
N ALA A 14 5.01 -3.56 20.79
CA ALA A 14 4.59 -3.00 19.54
C ALA A 14 3.25 -3.60 19.09
N THR A 15 2.42 -2.77 18.51
CA THR A 15 1.19 -3.23 17.82
C THR A 15 1.52 -3.43 16.36
N VAL A 16 1.40 -4.65 15.86
CA VAL A 16 1.58 -4.98 14.44
C VAL A 16 0.22 -5.05 13.78
N LEU A 17 0.04 -4.30 12.71
CA LEU A 17 -1.14 -4.35 11.84
C LEU A 17 -0.69 -4.83 10.46
N ILE A 18 -1.17 -6.01 10.06
CA ILE A 18 -0.97 -6.55 8.71
C ILE A 18 -2.21 -6.21 7.89
N THR A 19 -2.00 -5.57 6.75
CA THR A 19 -3.10 -5.14 5.88
C THR A 19 -2.66 -5.23 4.40
N ASN A 20 -3.61 -5.04 3.50
CA ASN A 20 -3.36 -4.94 2.07
C ASN A 20 -4.13 -3.75 1.47
N TYR A 21 -3.84 -3.40 0.22
CA TYR A 21 -4.45 -2.24 -0.44
C TYR A 21 -5.97 -2.32 -0.56
N HIS A 22 -6.56 -3.52 -0.65
CA HIS A 22 -8.02 -3.69 -0.71
C HIS A 22 -8.74 -3.15 0.53
N GLN A 23 -8.05 -3.15 1.69
CA GLN A 23 -8.62 -2.55 2.89
C GLN A 23 -8.68 -1.02 2.81
N LEU A 24 -7.93 -0.41 1.90
CA LEU A 24 -7.88 1.03 1.68
C LEU A 24 -8.80 1.47 0.54
N GLU A 25 -9.41 0.54 -0.19
CA GLU A 25 -10.45 0.88 -1.16
C GLU A 25 -11.67 1.49 -0.45
N LEU A 26 -12.15 2.60 -1.01
CA LEU A 26 -13.37 3.24 -0.52
C LEU A 26 -14.58 2.37 -0.86
N ARG A 27 -15.28 1.92 0.15
CA ARG A 27 -16.45 1.06 -0.01
C ARG A 27 -17.65 1.86 -0.51
N GLN A 28 -18.39 1.27 -1.43
CA GLN A 28 -19.71 1.77 -1.77
C GLN A 28 -20.69 1.23 -0.70
N ASN A 29 -21.10 2.10 0.21
CA ASN A 29 -22.05 1.73 1.24
C ASN A 29 -23.46 1.65 0.65
N SER A 30 -23.88 0.46 0.25
CA SER A 30 -25.29 0.15 0.01
C SER A 30 -26.14 0.15 1.29
N ARG A 31 -25.55 0.44 2.46
CA ARG A 31 -26.15 0.32 3.79
C ARG A 31 -26.17 1.59 4.64
N TYR A 32 -26.13 2.78 4.07
CA TYR A 32 -26.83 3.84 4.76
C TYR A 32 -28.33 3.56 4.55
N GLN A 33 -28.94 2.85 5.49
CA GLN A 33 -30.38 2.87 5.66
C GLN A 33 -30.73 4.31 6.03
N ILE A 34 -30.88 5.15 5.02
CA ILE A 34 -31.62 6.39 5.14
C ILE A 34 -32.98 5.94 5.66
N GLY A 35 -33.34 6.42 6.85
CA GLY A 35 -34.56 5.96 7.51
C GLY A 35 -35.73 5.99 6.53
N SER A 36 -36.61 5.00 6.62
CA SER A 36 -37.74 4.79 5.71
C SER A 36 -38.57 6.08 5.42
N VAL A 37 -38.56 7.02 6.35
CA VAL A 37 -39.22 8.34 6.25
C VAL A 37 -38.61 9.24 5.21
N VAL A 38 -37.28 9.24 5.05
CA VAL A 38 -36.56 10.10 4.08
C VAL A 38 -36.64 9.51 2.67
N LYS A 39 -36.71 8.18 2.53
CA LYS A 39 -37.00 7.49 1.27
C LYS A 39 -38.42 7.81 0.76
N ALA A 40 -39.40 7.83 1.66
CA ALA A 40 -40.79 8.13 1.32
C ALA A 40 -41.01 9.59 0.91
N ALA A 41 -40.16 10.51 1.34
CA ALA A 41 -40.25 11.93 1.02
C ALA A 41 -39.63 12.33 -0.34
N GLY A 42 -38.98 11.42 -1.07
CA GLY A 42 -38.38 11.69 -2.40
C GLY A 42 -37.24 12.73 -2.41
N LEU A 43 -36.70 13.06 -1.22
CA LEU A 43 -35.78 14.18 -1.02
C LEU A 43 -34.31 13.84 -1.33
N ILE A 44 -33.96 12.58 -1.58
CA ILE A 44 -32.59 12.19 -1.89
C ILE A 44 -32.61 11.24 -3.10
N LYS A 45 -31.92 11.62 -4.18
CA LYS A 45 -31.51 10.69 -5.23
C LYS A 45 -30.58 9.65 -4.61
N GLU A 46 -30.79 8.36 -4.91
CA GLU A 46 -29.91 7.26 -4.55
C GLU A 46 -28.52 7.42 -5.23
N GLU A 47 -27.74 8.41 -4.84
CA GLU A 47 -26.32 8.33 -5.00
C GLU A 47 -25.82 7.41 -3.90
N ALA A 48 -25.36 6.21 -4.28
CA ALA A 48 -24.74 5.27 -3.35
C ALA A 48 -23.65 6.04 -2.58
N ALA A 49 -23.87 6.27 -1.29
CA ALA A 49 -22.98 7.06 -0.47
C ALA A 49 -21.62 6.35 -0.43
N LYS A 50 -20.63 6.91 -1.11
CA LYS A 50 -19.26 6.41 -1.07
C LYS A 50 -18.68 6.67 0.33
N GLU A 51 -17.92 5.71 0.83
CA GLU A 51 -17.15 5.87 2.06
C GLU A 51 -16.18 7.05 1.91
N THR A 52 -16.05 7.87 2.95
CA THR A 52 -15.07 8.96 2.93
C THR A 52 -13.68 8.42 3.31
N PRO A 53 -12.58 9.07 2.87
CA PRO A 53 -11.22 8.69 3.28
C PRO A 53 -11.07 8.61 4.80
N ASN A 54 -11.71 9.52 5.53
CA ASN A 54 -11.69 9.55 6.99
C ASN A 54 -12.36 8.32 7.63
N THR A 55 -13.47 7.88 7.08
CA THR A 55 -14.17 6.66 7.52
C THR A 55 -13.34 5.41 7.20
N MET A 56 -12.74 5.37 6.01
CA MET A 56 -11.85 4.30 5.60
C MET A 56 -10.65 4.17 6.54
N ILE A 57 -9.97 5.26 6.88
CA ILE A 57 -8.85 5.24 7.83
C ILE A 57 -9.30 4.74 9.21
N ASN A 58 -10.43 5.20 9.71
CA ASN A 58 -10.96 4.71 11.00
C ASN A 58 -11.29 3.22 10.96
N ARG A 59 -11.72 2.70 9.84
CA ARG A 59 -12.00 1.27 9.65
C ARG A 59 -10.71 0.46 9.53
N ALA A 60 -9.80 0.86 8.63
CA ALA A 60 -8.63 0.08 8.28
C ALA A 60 -7.54 0.11 9.36
N PHE A 61 -7.38 1.25 10.05
CA PHE A 61 -6.25 1.50 10.96
C PHE A 61 -6.67 1.71 12.42
N LYS A 62 -7.89 1.31 12.80
CA LYS A 62 -8.44 1.52 14.14
C LYS A 62 -7.48 1.14 15.28
N SER A 63 -6.74 0.07 15.14
CA SER A 63 -5.85 -0.46 16.17
C SER A 63 -4.60 0.39 16.41
N ILE A 64 -4.23 1.24 15.46
CA ILE A 64 -3.01 2.04 15.50
C ILE A 64 -3.23 3.56 15.55
N LEU A 65 -4.47 4.02 15.41
CA LEU A 65 -4.77 5.46 15.37
C LEU A 65 -4.40 6.23 16.63
N ASN A 66 -4.29 5.55 17.76
CA ASN A 66 -3.89 6.13 19.04
C ASN A 66 -2.38 5.98 19.34
N LYS A 67 -1.62 5.46 18.39
CA LYS A 67 -0.18 5.28 18.57
C LYS A 67 0.58 6.57 18.23
N PRO A 68 1.59 6.93 19.03
CA PRO A 68 2.33 8.19 18.83
C PRO A 68 3.25 8.14 17.61
N ARG A 69 3.67 6.97 17.20
CA ARG A 69 4.59 6.74 16.08
C ARG A 69 4.22 5.46 15.35
N VAL A 70 4.22 5.52 14.02
CA VAL A 70 3.95 4.37 13.16
C VAL A 70 5.04 4.26 12.11
N LEU A 71 5.58 3.06 11.96
CA LEU A 71 6.45 2.66 10.86
C LEU A 71 5.62 1.85 9.88
N VAL A 72 5.69 2.18 8.61
CA VAL A 72 5.09 1.41 7.53
C VAL A 72 6.17 0.55 6.88
N ILE A 73 5.87 -0.72 6.66
CA ILE A 73 6.73 -1.63 5.91
C ILE A 73 5.90 -2.14 4.73
N ASN A 74 6.33 -1.82 3.53
CA ASN A 74 5.70 -2.28 2.29
C ASN A 74 6.45 -3.50 1.79
N ASP A 75 5.78 -4.61 1.68
CA ASP A 75 6.28 -5.78 0.95
C ASP A 75 5.89 -5.68 -0.51
N GLU A 76 6.71 -6.21 -1.40
CA GLU A 76 6.56 -6.10 -2.86
C GLU A 76 6.38 -4.63 -3.33
N ALA A 77 7.22 -3.75 -2.81
CA ALA A 77 7.05 -2.30 -2.94
C ALA A 77 7.16 -1.78 -4.39
N HIS A 78 7.63 -2.61 -5.32
CA HIS A 78 7.58 -2.27 -6.75
C HIS A 78 6.15 -2.08 -7.29
N HIS A 79 5.12 -2.49 -6.52
CA HIS A 79 3.72 -2.17 -6.78
C HIS A 79 3.22 -0.91 -6.05
N CYS A 80 4.06 -0.26 -5.24
CA CYS A 80 3.67 0.85 -4.35
C CYS A 80 4.19 2.22 -4.83
N TYR A 81 4.26 2.46 -6.13
CA TYR A 81 4.73 3.73 -6.69
C TYR A 81 3.58 4.62 -7.17
N ARG A 82 3.84 5.92 -7.25
CA ARG A 82 2.90 6.85 -7.86
C ARG A 82 3.05 6.82 -9.38
N GLU A 83 1.98 6.46 -10.06
CA GLU A 83 1.93 6.48 -11.52
C GLU A 83 2.28 7.87 -12.07
N LYS A 84 3.09 7.92 -13.11
CA LYS A 84 3.21 9.08 -13.99
C LYS A 84 2.32 8.88 -15.23
N PRO A 85 1.76 9.95 -15.80
CA PRO A 85 1.10 9.85 -17.10
C PRO A 85 2.06 9.25 -18.12
N THR A 86 1.72 8.08 -18.66
CA THR A 86 2.54 7.38 -19.66
C THR A 86 2.05 7.76 -21.05
N GLU A 87 2.97 8.18 -21.92
CA GLU A 87 2.71 8.34 -23.34
C GLU A 87 2.83 7.01 -24.13
N GLU A 88 3.29 5.95 -23.48
CA GLU A 88 3.49 4.65 -24.11
C GLU A 88 2.17 3.93 -24.36
N LYS A 89 1.98 3.50 -25.59
CA LYS A 89 0.81 2.74 -26.03
C LYS A 89 1.03 1.25 -25.71
N LEU A 90 0.73 0.84 -24.50
CA LEU A 90 0.62 -0.57 -24.16
C LEU A 90 -0.62 -1.19 -24.84
N SER A 91 -0.55 -2.46 -25.26
CA SER A 91 -1.64 -3.17 -25.91
C SER A 91 -1.93 -4.51 -25.24
N GLY A 92 -3.19 -4.96 -25.33
CA GLY A 92 -3.59 -6.30 -24.94
C GLY A 92 -3.54 -6.56 -23.41
N GLU A 93 -2.93 -7.69 -23.03
CA GLU A 93 -2.86 -8.16 -21.65
C GLU A 93 -1.94 -7.28 -20.80
N ASP A 94 -0.82 -6.81 -21.36
CA ASP A 94 0.14 -5.93 -20.68
C ASP A 94 -0.52 -4.64 -20.17
N ARG A 95 -1.47 -4.11 -20.97
CA ARG A 95 -2.23 -2.93 -20.56
C ARG A 95 -3.14 -3.20 -19.36
N LYS A 96 -3.81 -4.35 -19.32
CA LYS A 96 -4.70 -4.70 -18.21
C LYS A 96 -3.92 -4.88 -16.91
N GLU A 97 -2.80 -5.57 -16.99
CA GLU A 97 -1.92 -5.76 -15.83
C GLU A 97 -1.36 -4.43 -15.31
N ALA A 98 -0.90 -3.56 -16.22
CA ALA A 98 -0.44 -2.21 -15.86
C ALA A 98 -1.56 -1.37 -15.21
N ASP A 99 -2.79 -1.41 -15.74
CA ASP A 99 -3.94 -0.69 -15.20
C ASP A 99 -4.33 -1.19 -13.80
N GLU A 100 -4.28 -2.52 -13.55
CA GLU A 100 -4.54 -3.10 -12.24
C GLU A 100 -3.46 -2.73 -11.22
N ASN A 101 -2.19 -2.83 -11.58
CA ASN A 101 -1.05 -2.46 -10.75
C ASN A 101 -1.08 -0.96 -10.40
N ASN A 102 -1.35 -0.11 -11.39
CA ASN A 102 -1.48 1.33 -11.18
C ASN A 102 -2.67 1.68 -10.28
N LYS A 103 -3.79 0.96 -10.40
CA LYS A 103 -4.94 1.14 -9.50
C LYS A 103 -4.57 0.76 -8.07
N ALA A 104 -3.94 -0.38 -7.86
CA ALA A 104 -3.49 -0.83 -6.55
C ALA A 104 -2.52 0.16 -5.90
N ALA A 105 -1.53 0.62 -6.67
CA ALA A 105 -0.56 1.63 -6.22
C ALA A 105 -1.23 2.95 -5.83
N ARG A 106 -2.17 3.44 -6.61
CA ARG A 106 -2.95 4.66 -6.29
C ARG A 106 -3.74 4.53 -5.00
N VAL A 107 -4.43 3.41 -4.82
CA VAL A 107 -5.23 3.14 -3.62
C VAL A 107 -4.32 3.10 -2.39
N TRP A 108 -3.18 2.42 -2.49
CA TRP A 108 -2.22 2.30 -1.40
C TRP A 108 -1.62 3.65 -1.01
N ILE A 109 -1.06 4.39 -1.97
CA ILE A 109 -0.46 5.71 -1.72
C ILE A 109 -1.49 6.69 -1.14
N SER A 110 -2.68 6.77 -1.73
CA SER A 110 -3.74 7.65 -1.22
C SER A 110 -4.18 7.27 0.19
N GLY A 111 -4.19 5.98 0.52
CA GLY A 111 -4.45 5.49 1.87
C GLY A 111 -3.37 5.91 2.87
N LEU A 112 -2.10 5.79 2.51
CA LEU A 112 -0.98 6.23 3.34
C LEU A 112 -0.96 7.76 3.52
N GLU A 113 -1.25 8.52 2.47
CA GLU A 113 -1.38 9.98 2.56
C GLU A 113 -2.50 10.40 3.53
N ALA A 114 -3.66 9.73 3.43
CA ALA A 114 -4.77 9.99 4.35
C ALA A 114 -4.43 9.57 5.79
N LEU A 115 -3.67 8.49 5.99
CA LEU A 115 -3.19 8.07 7.30
C LEU A 115 -2.21 9.10 7.87
N ALA A 116 -1.25 9.58 7.06
CA ALA A 116 -0.26 10.58 7.45
C ALA A 116 -0.86 11.92 7.89
N GLN A 117 -2.06 12.25 7.42
CA GLN A 117 -2.81 13.42 7.89
C GLN A 117 -3.37 13.26 9.32
N LYS A 118 -3.47 12.03 9.81
CA LYS A 118 -4.05 11.73 11.13
C LYS A 118 -3.05 11.37 12.20
N ILE A 119 -1.98 10.68 11.82
CA ILE A 119 -0.95 10.20 12.73
C ILE A 119 0.43 10.47 12.18
N ALA A 120 1.41 10.60 13.06
CA ALA A 120 2.79 10.76 12.66
C ALA A 120 3.34 9.44 12.10
N LEU A 121 3.73 9.43 10.83
CA LEU A 121 4.51 8.34 10.24
C LEU A 121 5.98 8.59 10.49
N ASN A 122 6.64 7.64 11.15
CA ASN A 122 8.08 7.70 11.46
C ASN A 122 8.95 7.43 10.23
N GLY A 123 8.39 6.70 9.27
CA GLY A 123 9.04 6.34 8.03
C GLY A 123 8.24 5.30 7.28
N ILE A 124 8.63 5.10 6.04
CA ILE A 124 8.15 4.04 5.16
C ILE A 124 9.37 3.29 4.70
N VAL A 125 9.40 1.98 4.88
CA VAL A 125 10.44 1.07 4.44
C VAL A 125 9.86 0.17 3.36
N ASP A 126 10.47 0.19 2.21
CA ASP A 126 10.08 -0.60 1.06
C ASP A 126 10.97 -1.83 0.95
N LEU A 127 10.37 -3.01 0.87
CA LEU A 127 11.00 -4.29 0.62
C LEU A 127 10.60 -4.75 -0.78
N SER A 128 11.55 -5.10 -1.62
CA SER A 128 11.28 -5.58 -2.96
C SER A 128 12.40 -6.47 -3.47
N ALA A 129 12.05 -7.54 -4.15
CA ALA A 129 12.99 -8.34 -4.92
C ALA A 129 13.39 -7.67 -6.25
N THR A 130 12.62 -6.68 -6.69
CA THR A 130 12.81 -5.95 -7.94
C THR A 130 12.79 -4.45 -7.68
N PRO A 131 13.90 -3.84 -7.19
CA PRO A 131 13.94 -2.44 -6.77
C PRO A 131 14.00 -1.46 -7.96
N TYR A 132 13.22 -1.71 -8.99
CA TYR A 132 13.13 -0.89 -10.22
C TYR A 132 11.69 -0.77 -10.71
N PHE A 133 11.44 0.28 -11.47
CA PHE A 133 10.11 0.53 -12.03
C PHE A 133 9.78 -0.48 -13.14
N LEU A 134 8.56 -1.01 -13.07
CA LEU A 134 8.02 -1.95 -14.04
C LEU A 134 7.42 -1.21 -15.23
N SER A 135 7.21 -1.97 -16.33
CA SER A 135 6.51 -1.47 -17.53
C SER A 135 5.13 -0.96 -17.17
N GLY A 136 4.74 0.16 -17.78
CA GLY A 136 3.44 0.80 -17.52
C GLY A 136 3.37 1.68 -16.28
N SER A 137 4.44 1.79 -15.49
CA SER A 137 4.52 2.67 -14.32
C SER A 137 4.60 4.18 -14.66
N GLY A 138 4.85 4.52 -15.92
CA GLY A 138 5.15 5.88 -16.37
C GLY A 138 6.58 6.33 -16.09
N TYR A 139 7.40 5.46 -15.55
CA TYR A 139 8.86 5.60 -15.48
C TYR A 139 9.50 4.68 -16.52
N GLN A 140 10.74 4.99 -16.91
CA GLN A 140 11.48 4.11 -17.80
C GLN A 140 11.68 2.75 -17.10
N GLU A 141 11.23 1.68 -17.76
CA GLU A 141 11.37 0.31 -17.25
C GLU A 141 12.83 -0.01 -16.92
N GLY A 142 13.03 -0.72 -15.80
CA GLY A 142 14.37 -1.04 -15.30
C GLY A 142 15.10 0.10 -14.60
N THR A 143 14.52 1.31 -14.50
CA THR A 143 15.10 2.38 -13.69
C THR A 143 15.01 2.01 -12.20
N LEU A 144 16.16 2.00 -11.52
CA LEU A 144 16.24 1.73 -10.08
C LEU A 144 15.47 2.79 -9.27
N PHE A 145 14.92 2.38 -8.15
CA PHE A 145 14.39 3.31 -7.16
C PHE A 145 15.49 4.27 -6.69
N PRO A 146 15.16 5.55 -6.45
CA PRO A 146 16.16 6.57 -6.17
C PRO A 146 16.93 6.38 -4.85
N TRP A 147 16.38 5.57 -3.94
CA TRP A 147 16.91 5.34 -2.60
C TRP A 147 16.94 3.85 -2.28
N VAL A 148 18.11 3.22 -2.44
CA VAL A 148 18.36 1.84 -2.02
C VAL A 148 19.29 1.90 -0.82
N VAL A 149 18.80 1.49 0.35
CA VAL A 149 19.56 1.50 1.62
C VAL A 149 20.38 0.22 1.76
N TYR A 150 19.84 -0.90 1.30
CA TYR A 150 20.48 -2.21 1.35
C TYR A 150 20.06 -3.01 0.12
N ASP A 151 21.05 -3.67 -0.47
CA ASP A 151 20.87 -4.58 -1.60
C ASP A 151 21.45 -5.94 -1.23
N PHE A 152 20.69 -7.01 -1.54
CA PHE A 152 21.13 -8.40 -1.40
C PHE A 152 20.81 -9.12 -2.71
N SER A 153 21.81 -9.19 -3.57
CA SER A 153 21.64 -9.70 -4.93
C SER A 153 21.46 -11.22 -4.97
N LEU A 154 21.02 -11.74 -6.11
CA LEU A 154 20.97 -13.18 -6.35
C LEU A 154 22.37 -13.80 -6.25
N LEU A 155 23.43 -13.08 -6.64
CA LEU A 155 24.81 -13.54 -6.51
C LEU A 155 25.18 -13.71 -5.03
N ASP A 156 24.87 -12.74 -4.18
CA ASP A 156 25.10 -12.83 -2.74
C ASP A 156 24.34 -14.02 -2.14
N ALA A 157 23.10 -14.23 -2.58
CA ALA A 157 22.27 -15.34 -2.12
C ALA A 157 22.85 -16.73 -2.53
N LEU A 158 23.45 -16.81 -3.70
CA LEU A 158 24.14 -18.02 -4.17
C LEU A 158 25.45 -18.25 -3.42
N GLU A 159 26.25 -17.22 -3.22
CA GLU A 159 27.52 -17.29 -2.49
C GLU A 159 27.30 -17.64 -1.02
N CYS A 160 26.26 -17.12 -0.38
CA CYS A 160 25.87 -17.46 0.99
C CYS A 160 25.15 -18.81 1.11
N GLY A 161 24.87 -19.49 0.00
CA GLY A 161 24.18 -20.78 0.01
C GLY A 161 22.69 -20.71 0.39
N VAL A 162 22.08 -19.53 0.36
CA VAL A 162 20.65 -19.32 0.65
C VAL A 162 19.79 -19.86 -0.51
N VAL A 163 20.29 -19.72 -1.74
CA VAL A 163 19.64 -20.20 -2.95
C VAL A 163 20.54 -21.22 -3.65
N LYS A 164 19.93 -22.28 -4.19
CA LYS A 164 20.63 -23.27 -4.99
C LYS A 164 20.64 -22.86 -6.46
N ILE A 165 21.76 -23.11 -7.13
CA ILE A 165 21.86 -22.96 -8.59
C ILE A 165 20.86 -23.95 -9.24
N PRO A 166 19.98 -23.50 -10.15
CA PRO A 166 19.12 -24.39 -10.92
C PRO A 166 19.96 -25.37 -11.70
N ARG A 167 19.54 -26.63 -11.68
CA ARG A 167 20.18 -27.71 -12.49
C ARG A 167 19.59 -27.76 -13.88
#